data_1e8bac799afd3d26be99941a928fe51c
#
_entry.id   1e8bac799afd3d26be99941a928fe51c
#
_cell.length_a   1.000
_cell.length_b   1.000
_cell.length_c   1.000
_cell.angle_alpha   90.00
_cell.angle_beta   90.00
_cell.angle_gamma   90.00
#
_symmetry.space_group_name_H-M   'P 1'
#
loop_
_entity.id
_entity.type
_entity.pdbx_description
1 polymer ?
#
loop_
_entity_poly.entity_id
_entity_poly.type
_entity_poly.pdbx_seq_one_letter_code
_entity_poly.pdbx_strand_id
1 'polypeptide(L)'
;VPERAVPEDVIIEPEFLDESALKAPSVALENSRFEIDRLGGIVLEMMDELGTAVRDGDRERFDEVARRDDQVDILSAEIMAYLGRIRQTSLSEAESAEHQILTTAMMNIDSLASVMKVEMVETFRTFLKEDYDRSSEETRGMVEDLWVNVRKATEQALKAVGRNDQRAAQEVMLVKEEIRDLADDLFERHARRLRADDPRYLDRVRLLMSFISQLRQMYTLAKRIARTHLPPELGREEA
;
A
#
# COMPACT_ATOMS: atom_id res chain seq x y z
N VAL A 1 -22.47 0.04 -14.04
CA VAL A 1 -21.16 -0.16 -14.69
C VAL A 1 -21.12 -1.62 -15.07
N PRO A 2 -20.83 -2.03 -16.32
CA PRO A 2 -20.72 -3.44 -16.65
C PRO A 2 -19.52 -4.03 -15.88
N GLU A 3 -19.74 -5.14 -15.19
CA GLU A 3 -18.69 -5.94 -14.59
C GLU A 3 -17.70 -6.34 -15.68
N ARG A 4 -16.46 -5.91 -15.54
CA ARG A 4 -15.37 -6.33 -16.42
C ARG A 4 -15.13 -7.81 -16.14
N ALA A 5 -15.26 -8.68 -17.15
CA ALA A 5 -14.91 -10.08 -17.00
C ALA A 5 -13.43 -10.18 -16.57
N VAL A 6 -13.18 -10.77 -15.41
CA VAL A 6 -11.82 -11.02 -14.91
C VAL A 6 -11.19 -12.09 -15.80
N PRO A 7 -9.99 -11.88 -16.35
CA PRO A 7 -9.29 -12.89 -17.14
C PRO A 7 -9.06 -14.17 -16.32
N GLU A 8 -9.12 -15.35 -16.93
CA GLU A 8 -8.95 -16.64 -16.23
C GLU A 8 -7.60 -16.80 -15.53
N ASP A 9 -6.55 -16.14 -16.00
CA ASP A 9 -5.20 -16.12 -15.44
C ASP A 9 -5.05 -15.22 -14.19
N VAL A 10 -6.10 -14.48 -13.85
CA VAL A 10 -6.14 -13.59 -12.66
C VAL A 10 -6.94 -14.23 -11.52
N ILE A 11 -7.69 -15.30 -11.77
CA ILE A 11 -8.53 -15.95 -10.77
C ILE A 11 -7.63 -16.48 -9.64
N ILE A 12 -7.88 -16.00 -8.43
CA ILE A 12 -7.20 -16.41 -7.20
C ILE A 12 -8.25 -16.84 -6.18
N GLU A 13 -8.00 -17.95 -5.51
CA GLU A 13 -8.87 -18.46 -4.46
C GLU A 13 -8.21 -18.29 -3.09
N PRO A 14 -8.98 -18.06 -2.00
CA PRO A 14 -8.45 -18.09 -0.65
C PRO A 14 -7.86 -19.47 -0.32
N GLU A 15 -6.74 -19.48 0.41
CA GLU A 15 -6.07 -20.72 0.83
C GLU A 15 -6.37 -21.09 2.28
N PHE A 16 -6.61 -20.06 3.12
CA PHE A 16 -6.72 -20.25 4.58
C PHE A 16 -8.14 -20.05 5.12
N LEU A 17 -9.08 -19.51 4.34
CA LEU A 17 -10.43 -19.21 4.81
C LEU A 17 -11.29 -20.48 4.85
N ASP A 18 -11.35 -21.16 6.02
CA ASP A 18 -12.09 -22.39 6.23
C ASP A 18 -13.43 -22.12 6.92
N GLU A 19 -14.55 -22.46 6.26
CA GLU A 19 -15.90 -22.35 6.78
C GLU A 19 -16.10 -23.17 8.07
N SER A 20 -15.41 -24.29 8.22
CA SER A 20 -15.53 -25.13 9.41
C SER A 20 -14.94 -24.47 10.65
N ALA A 21 -13.97 -23.56 10.48
CA ALA A 21 -13.32 -22.79 11.53
C ALA A 21 -14.24 -21.70 12.15
N LEU A 22 -15.33 -21.31 11.49
CA LEU A 22 -16.30 -20.34 12.04
C LEU A 22 -16.93 -20.80 13.36
N LYS A 23 -16.89 -22.10 13.69
CA LYS A 23 -17.32 -22.64 14.99
C LYS A 23 -16.36 -22.30 16.14
N ALA A 24 -15.13 -21.89 15.82
CA ALA A 24 -14.07 -21.51 16.75
C ALA A 24 -13.51 -20.15 16.31
N PRO A 25 -14.12 -19.01 16.75
CA PRO A 25 -13.79 -17.68 16.26
C PRO A 25 -12.32 -17.32 16.32
N SER A 26 -11.58 -17.75 17.35
CA SER A 26 -10.14 -17.54 17.46
C SER A 26 -9.35 -18.20 16.32
N VAL A 27 -9.75 -19.41 15.90
CA VAL A 27 -9.14 -20.12 14.76
C VAL A 27 -9.50 -19.42 13.45
N ALA A 28 -10.74 -18.99 13.28
CA ALA A 28 -11.19 -18.28 12.09
C ALA A 28 -10.46 -16.92 11.93
N LEU A 29 -10.22 -16.20 13.01
CA LEU A 29 -9.44 -14.95 13.01
C LEU A 29 -7.96 -15.21 12.63
N GLU A 30 -7.36 -16.29 13.14
CA GLU A 30 -6.01 -16.67 12.78
C GLU A 30 -5.90 -17.06 11.30
N ASN A 31 -6.88 -17.80 10.78
CA ASN A 31 -6.97 -18.11 9.34
C ASN A 31 -7.09 -16.83 8.49
N SER A 32 -7.89 -15.87 8.95
CA SER A 32 -7.99 -14.55 8.30
C SER A 32 -6.65 -13.83 8.28
N ARG A 33 -5.86 -13.94 9.36
CA ARG A 33 -4.54 -13.35 9.46
C ARG A 33 -3.56 -13.95 8.44
N PHE A 34 -3.57 -15.28 8.26
CA PHE A 34 -2.73 -15.93 7.26
C PHE A 34 -3.10 -15.52 5.84
N GLU A 35 -4.39 -15.36 5.53
CA GLU A 35 -4.82 -14.87 4.23
C GLU A 35 -4.42 -13.41 4.01
N ILE A 36 -4.45 -12.57 5.06
CA ILE A 36 -3.95 -11.19 5.03
C ILE A 36 -2.42 -11.13 4.80
N ASP A 37 -1.64 -12.04 5.41
CA ASP A 37 -0.18 -12.13 5.16
C ASP A 37 0.08 -12.46 3.68
N ARG A 38 -0.69 -13.40 3.10
CA ARG A 38 -0.62 -13.75 1.68
C ARG A 38 -1.00 -12.58 0.77
N LEU A 39 -2.10 -11.90 1.07
CA LEU A 39 -2.52 -10.69 0.36
C LEU A 39 -1.44 -9.60 0.43
N GLY A 40 -0.81 -9.44 1.59
CA GLY A 40 0.32 -8.53 1.78
C GLY A 40 1.48 -8.83 0.84
N GLY A 41 1.77 -10.11 0.58
CA GLY A 41 2.75 -10.53 -0.41
C GLY A 41 2.42 -10.03 -1.82
N ILE A 42 1.18 -10.16 -2.25
CA ILE A 42 0.71 -9.68 -3.58
C ILE A 42 0.84 -8.16 -3.69
N VAL A 43 0.48 -7.43 -2.62
CA VAL A 43 0.63 -5.96 -2.58
C VAL A 43 2.09 -5.53 -2.70
N LEU A 44 3.03 -6.26 -2.08
CA LEU A 44 4.47 -5.98 -2.22
C LEU A 44 4.98 -6.30 -3.63
N GLU A 45 4.54 -7.40 -4.24
CA GLU A 45 4.85 -7.72 -5.63
C GLU A 45 4.31 -6.63 -6.58
N MET A 46 3.09 -6.13 -6.35
CA MET A 46 2.51 -5.01 -7.09
C MET A 46 3.37 -3.74 -6.97
N MET A 47 3.90 -3.46 -5.78
CA MET A 47 4.82 -2.36 -5.53
C MET A 47 6.13 -2.53 -6.31
N ASP A 48 6.71 -3.73 -6.28
CA ASP A 48 7.96 -4.05 -6.96
C ASP A 48 7.82 -3.97 -8.49
N GLU A 49 6.70 -4.43 -9.07
CA GLU A 49 6.38 -4.27 -10.49
C GLU A 49 6.25 -2.80 -10.88
N LEU A 50 5.55 -2.00 -10.06
CA LEU A 50 5.40 -0.57 -10.31
C LEU A 50 6.76 0.15 -10.26
N GLY A 51 7.60 -0.14 -9.26
CA GLY A 51 8.94 0.43 -9.13
C GLY A 51 9.83 0.08 -10.33
N THR A 52 9.73 -1.14 -10.83
CA THR A 52 10.47 -1.62 -12.01
C THR A 52 9.94 -0.96 -13.29
N ALA A 53 8.62 -0.88 -13.47
CA ALA A 53 8.00 -0.20 -14.60
C ALA A 53 8.48 1.25 -14.74
N VAL A 54 8.59 1.95 -13.61
CA VAL A 54 9.05 3.34 -13.56
C VAL A 54 10.54 3.47 -13.89
N ARG A 55 11.38 2.61 -13.29
CA ARG A 55 12.84 2.65 -13.49
C ARG A 55 13.22 2.35 -14.92
N ASP A 56 12.59 1.34 -15.52
CA ASP A 56 12.93 0.83 -16.85
C ASP A 56 12.15 1.54 -17.97
N GLY A 57 11.13 2.35 -17.63
CA GLY A 57 10.23 2.99 -18.59
C GLY A 57 9.32 1.98 -19.31
N ASP A 58 9.11 0.81 -18.72
CA ASP A 58 8.39 -0.32 -19.31
C ASP A 58 6.89 -0.19 -19.08
N ARG A 59 6.15 0.15 -20.16
CA ARG A 59 4.70 0.33 -20.10
C ARG A 59 3.91 -0.97 -19.96
N GLU A 60 4.47 -2.09 -20.41
CA GLU A 60 3.78 -3.39 -20.34
C GLU A 60 3.66 -3.87 -18.89
N ARG A 61 4.59 -3.47 -18.02
CA ARG A 61 4.53 -3.78 -16.58
C ARG A 61 3.37 -3.10 -15.83
N PHE A 62 2.80 -2.03 -16.37
CA PHE A 62 1.58 -1.46 -15.78
C PHE A 62 0.37 -2.37 -15.93
N ASP A 63 0.36 -3.25 -16.95
CA ASP A 63 -0.70 -4.25 -17.08
C ASP A 63 -0.51 -5.37 -16.05
N GLU A 64 0.74 -5.67 -15.64
CA GLU A 64 1.00 -6.57 -14.52
C GLU A 64 0.54 -5.98 -13.19
N VAL A 65 0.81 -4.70 -12.94
CA VAL A 65 0.27 -3.97 -11.76
C VAL A 65 -1.25 -4.07 -11.71
N ALA A 66 -1.93 -3.91 -12.87
CA ALA A 66 -3.39 -4.04 -12.93
C ALA A 66 -3.87 -5.47 -12.64
N ARG A 67 -3.16 -6.50 -13.11
CA ARG A 67 -3.48 -7.90 -12.80
C ARG A 67 -3.31 -8.23 -11.32
N ARG A 68 -2.24 -7.73 -10.69
CA ARG A 68 -2.03 -7.89 -9.25
C ARG A 68 -3.13 -7.22 -8.43
N ASP A 69 -3.57 -6.05 -8.85
CA ASP A 69 -4.66 -5.37 -8.19
C ASP A 69 -6.00 -6.13 -8.33
N ASP A 70 -6.30 -6.70 -9.49
CA ASP A 70 -7.48 -7.56 -9.65
C ASP A 70 -7.42 -8.79 -8.69
N GLN A 71 -6.22 -9.35 -8.42
CA GLN A 71 -6.02 -10.39 -7.39
C GLN A 71 -6.23 -9.84 -5.98
N VAL A 72 -5.75 -8.63 -5.69
CA VAL A 72 -5.98 -7.95 -4.41
C VAL A 72 -7.47 -7.73 -4.19
N ASP A 73 -8.19 -7.24 -5.19
CA ASP A 73 -9.64 -6.99 -5.12
C ASP A 73 -10.41 -8.28 -4.79
N ILE A 74 -10.10 -9.40 -5.46
CA ILE A 74 -10.75 -10.70 -5.24
C ILE A 74 -10.50 -11.18 -3.81
N LEU A 75 -9.24 -11.25 -3.37
CA LEU A 75 -8.91 -11.72 -2.01
C LEU A 75 -9.43 -10.80 -0.92
N SER A 76 -9.39 -9.49 -1.13
CA SER A 76 -9.93 -8.51 -0.19
C SER A 76 -11.44 -8.74 0.03
N ALA A 77 -12.19 -8.97 -1.06
CA ALA A 77 -13.61 -9.24 -0.96
C ALA A 77 -13.89 -10.54 -0.18
N GLU A 78 -13.15 -11.62 -0.44
CA GLU A 78 -13.30 -12.89 0.27
C GLU A 78 -12.93 -12.79 1.75
N ILE A 79 -11.80 -12.13 2.08
CA ILE A 79 -11.39 -11.91 3.47
C ILE A 79 -12.45 -11.08 4.22
N MET A 80 -12.93 -9.99 3.62
CA MET A 80 -13.95 -9.13 4.23
C MET A 80 -15.29 -9.87 4.43
N ALA A 81 -15.69 -10.69 3.47
CA ALA A 81 -16.88 -11.54 3.58
C ALA A 81 -16.71 -12.57 4.72
N TYR A 82 -15.54 -13.18 4.86
CA TYR A 82 -15.23 -14.13 5.93
C TYR A 82 -15.19 -13.44 7.29
N LEU A 83 -14.55 -12.30 7.44
CA LEU A 83 -14.59 -11.48 8.66
C LEU A 83 -16.03 -11.09 9.02
N GLY A 84 -16.85 -10.76 8.02
CA GLY A 84 -18.29 -10.49 8.22
C GLY A 84 -19.04 -11.68 8.82
N ARG A 85 -18.72 -12.92 8.40
CA ARG A 85 -19.29 -14.15 8.97
C ARG A 85 -18.81 -14.41 10.41
N ILE A 86 -17.52 -14.18 10.69
CA ILE A 86 -16.96 -14.27 12.04
C ILE A 86 -17.71 -13.30 12.98
N ARG A 87 -18.01 -12.07 12.52
CA ARG A 87 -18.72 -11.06 13.33
C ARG A 87 -20.12 -11.49 13.75
N GLN A 88 -20.76 -12.40 13.02
CA GLN A 88 -22.09 -12.94 13.34
C GLN A 88 -22.06 -14.02 14.42
N THR A 89 -20.88 -14.49 14.80
CA THR A 89 -20.69 -15.46 15.90
C THR A 89 -20.59 -14.75 17.24
N SER A 90 -20.61 -15.52 18.34
CA SER A 90 -20.39 -14.98 19.68
C SER A 90 -18.89 -14.80 19.91
N LEU A 91 -18.43 -13.55 19.90
CA LEU A 91 -17.04 -13.19 20.15
C LEU A 91 -16.81 -12.79 21.60
N SER A 92 -15.72 -13.24 22.19
CA SER A 92 -15.16 -12.65 23.41
C SER A 92 -14.66 -11.22 23.15
N GLU A 93 -14.35 -10.48 24.20
CA GLU A 93 -13.79 -9.13 24.08
C GLU A 93 -12.46 -9.13 23.30
N ALA A 94 -11.58 -10.09 23.58
CA ALA A 94 -10.31 -10.24 22.88
C ALA A 94 -10.50 -10.55 21.39
N GLU A 95 -11.40 -11.48 21.03
CA GLU A 95 -11.71 -11.82 19.65
C GLU A 95 -12.39 -10.64 18.91
N SER A 96 -13.22 -9.88 19.60
CA SER A 96 -13.84 -8.67 19.04
C SER A 96 -12.80 -7.58 18.74
N ALA A 97 -11.83 -7.39 19.63
CA ALA A 97 -10.70 -6.48 19.41
C ALA A 97 -9.86 -6.92 18.22
N GLU A 98 -9.52 -8.21 18.15
CA GLU A 98 -8.77 -8.80 17.05
C GLU A 98 -9.50 -8.66 15.71
N HIS A 99 -10.80 -8.97 15.68
CA HIS A 99 -11.63 -8.76 14.50
C HIS A 99 -11.59 -7.30 14.00
N GLN A 100 -11.64 -6.34 14.91
CA GLN A 100 -11.56 -4.91 14.57
C GLN A 100 -10.20 -4.54 13.98
N ILE A 101 -9.11 -5.08 14.54
CA ILE A 101 -7.74 -4.91 14.06
C ILE A 101 -7.64 -5.40 12.61
N LEU A 102 -8.05 -6.64 12.34
CA LEU A 102 -7.95 -7.24 11.00
C LEU A 102 -8.82 -6.49 9.99
N THR A 103 -10.05 -6.13 10.37
CA THR A 103 -10.95 -5.35 9.49
C THR A 103 -10.35 -3.97 9.15
N THR A 104 -9.78 -3.27 10.14
CA THR A 104 -9.15 -1.96 9.94
C THR A 104 -7.91 -2.09 9.05
N ALA A 105 -7.10 -3.13 9.25
CA ALA A 105 -5.93 -3.40 8.42
C ALA A 105 -6.34 -3.64 6.97
N MET A 106 -7.34 -4.49 6.72
CA MET A 106 -7.84 -4.79 5.38
C MET A 106 -8.27 -3.54 4.62
N MET A 107 -9.05 -2.64 5.23
CA MET A 107 -9.48 -1.38 4.60
C MET A 107 -8.29 -0.49 4.18
N ASN A 108 -7.21 -0.48 4.97
CA ASN A 108 -6.02 0.31 4.64
C ASN A 108 -5.14 -0.39 3.58
N ILE A 109 -5.09 -1.72 3.56
CA ILE A 109 -4.38 -2.50 2.53
C ILE A 109 -5.04 -2.29 1.16
N ASP A 110 -6.36 -2.38 1.10
CA ASP A 110 -7.16 -2.11 -0.11
C ASP A 110 -6.95 -0.68 -0.62
N SER A 111 -6.97 0.31 0.29
CA SER A 111 -6.68 1.71 -0.06
C SER A 111 -5.25 1.89 -0.59
N LEU A 112 -4.27 1.14 -0.07
CA LEU A 112 -2.89 1.20 -0.50
C LEU A 112 -2.73 0.65 -1.94
N ALA A 113 -3.37 -0.47 -2.26
CA ALA A 113 -3.41 -1.03 -3.61
C ALA A 113 -4.08 -0.05 -4.60
N SER A 114 -5.20 0.56 -4.20
CA SER A 114 -5.90 1.58 -5.01
C SER A 114 -5.03 2.79 -5.35
N VAL A 115 -4.20 3.29 -4.41
CA VAL A 115 -3.25 4.38 -4.69
C VAL A 115 -2.28 3.97 -5.80
N MET A 116 -1.76 2.75 -5.76
CA MET A 116 -0.82 2.26 -6.78
C MET A 116 -1.49 2.13 -8.16
N LYS A 117 -2.64 1.44 -8.25
CA LYS A 117 -3.33 1.18 -9.51
C LYS A 117 -3.88 2.44 -10.16
N VAL A 118 -4.59 3.26 -9.38
CA VAL A 118 -5.37 4.37 -9.94
C VAL A 118 -4.49 5.63 -10.07
N GLU A 119 -3.81 6.01 -8.99
CA GLU A 119 -3.13 7.30 -8.96
C GLU A 119 -1.70 7.22 -9.51
N MET A 120 -0.89 6.25 -9.06
CA MET A 120 0.52 6.17 -9.46
C MET A 120 0.69 5.70 -10.90
N VAL A 121 -0.06 4.69 -11.34
CA VAL A 121 -0.01 4.21 -12.74
C VAL A 121 -0.38 5.34 -13.69
N GLU A 122 -1.41 6.14 -13.40
CA GLU A 122 -1.79 7.28 -14.26
C GLU A 122 -0.72 8.37 -14.27
N THR A 123 -0.15 8.69 -13.11
CA THR A 123 0.96 9.65 -12.99
C THR A 123 2.16 9.21 -13.86
N PHE A 124 2.53 7.93 -13.80
CA PHE A 124 3.66 7.42 -14.57
C PHE A 124 3.37 7.25 -16.07
N ARG A 125 2.17 6.82 -16.44
CA ARG A 125 1.76 6.80 -17.85
C ARG A 125 1.88 8.18 -18.48
N THR A 126 1.48 9.22 -17.74
CA THR A 126 1.62 10.62 -18.19
C THR A 126 3.09 11.02 -18.28
N PHE A 127 3.90 10.67 -17.27
CA PHE A 127 5.34 10.95 -17.27
C PHE A 127 6.05 10.33 -18.46
N LEU A 128 5.79 9.06 -18.76
CA LEU A 128 6.39 8.35 -19.89
C LEU A 128 5.87 8.82 -21.26
N LYS A 129 4.63 9.31 -21.33
CA LYS A 129 4.03 9.83 -22.56
C LYS A 129 4.68 11.13 -23.01
N GLU A 130 5.01 11.99 -22.06
CA GLU A 130 5.53 13.33 -22.29
C GLU A 130 7.06 13.39 -22.39
N ASP A 131 7.75 12.23 -22.35
CA ASP A 131 9.22 12.12 -22.42
C ASP A 131 9.94 13.03 -21.39
N TYR A 132 9.45 13.01 -20.17
CA TYR A 132 9.94 13.87 -19.08
C TYR A 132 11.24 13.37 -18.42
N ASP A 133 11.97 12.44 -19.01
CA ASP A 133 13.21 11.84 -18.46
C ASP A 133 14.41 12.81 -18.38
N ARG A 134 14.19 14.05 -17.98
CA ARG A 134 15.22 15.05 -17.75
C ARG A 134 15.41 15.45 -16.29
N SER A 135 15.00 14.60 -15.37
CA SER A 135 15.31 14.83 -13.95
C SER A 135 16.81 14.70 -13.71
N SER A 136 17.37 15.56 -12.85
CA SER A 136 18.78 15.41 -12.48
C SER A 136 18.99 14.07 -11.77
N GLU A 137 20.19 13.50 -11.90
CA GLU A 137 20.57 12.25 -11.21
C GLU A 137 20.32 12.33 -9.71
N GLU A 138 20.62 13.48 -9.11
CA GLU A 138 20.36 13.75 -7.70
C GLU A 138 18.85 13.70 -7.37
N THR A 139 17.97 14.28 -8.20
CA THR A 139 16.51 14.17 -7.99
C THR A 139 16.04 12.73 -8.11
N ARG A 140 16.55 11.96 -9.08
CA ARG A 140 16.22 10.54 -9.22
C ARG A 140 16.66 9.74 -8.00
N GLY A 141 17.86 9.97 -7.48
CA GLY A 141 18.34 9.33 -6.25
C GLY A 141 17.43 9.60 -5.06
N MET A 142 17.06 10.87 -4.82
CA MET A 142 16.15 11.22 -3.72
C MET A 142 14.76 10.59 -3.85
N VAL A 143 14.23 10.50 -5.08
CA VAL A 143 12.94 9.83 -5.35
C VAL A 143 13.05 8.33 -5.10
N GLU A 144 14.15 7.71 -5.48
CA GLU A 144 14.41 6.29 -5.23
C GLU A 144 14.56 6.00 -3.74
N ASP A 145 15.29 6.84 -2.99
CA ASP A 145 15.42 6.72 -1.54
C ASP A 145 14.06 6.82 -0.85
N LEU A 146 13.21 7.77 -1.26
CA LEU A 146 11.86 7.91 -0.74
C LEU A 146 11.00 6.67 -1.06
N TRP A 147 11.09 6.14 -2.29
CA TRP A 147 10.41 4.91 -2.69
C TRP A 147 10.84 3.72 -1.83
N VAL A 148 12.14 3.51 -1.67
CA VAL A 148 12.70 2.40 -0.89
C VAL A 148 12.23 2.45 0.56
N ASN A 149 12.24 3.64 1.17
CA ASN A 149 11.79 3.83 2.56
C ASN A 149 10.27 3.57 2.71
N VAL A 150 9.45 4.05 1.77
CA VAL A 150 7.99 3.79 1.79
C VAL A 150 7.71 2.31 1.55
N ARG A 151 8.41 1.67 0.61
CA ARG A 151 8.27 0.23 0.36
C ARG A 151 8.63 -0.60 1.59
N LYS A 152 9.75 -0.27 2.25
CA LYS A 152 10.16 -0.94 3.49
C LYS A 152 9.13 -0.74 4.61
N ALA A 153 8.63 0.49 4.79
CA ALA A 153 7.59 0.78 5.77
C ALA A 153 6.30 -0.02 5.48
N THR A 154 5.92 -0.15 4.21
CA THR A 154 4.76 -0.95 3.79
C THR A 154 4.97 -2.44 4.12
N GLU A 155 6.14 -2.99 3.82
CA GLU A 155 6.49 -4.38 4.15
C GLU A 155 6.41 -4.63 5.66
N GLN A 156 6.95 -3.74 6.49
CA GLN A 156 6.89 -3.89 7.94
C GLN A 156 5.46 -3.74 8.46
N ALA A 157 4.64 -2.87 7.88
CA ALA A 157 3.25 -2.73 8.27
C ALA A 157 2.42 -3.99 7.95
N LEU A 158 2.61 -4.58 6.77
CA LEU A 158 1.96 -5.84 6.38
C LEU A 158 2.42 -7.00 7.26
N LYS A 159 3.71 -7.09 7.55
CA LYS A 159 4.28 -8.09 8.47
C LYS A 159 3.73 -7.93 9.89
N ALA A 160 3.54 -6.69 10.36
CA ALA A 160 2.97 -6.42 11.69
C ALA A 160 1.58 -7.07 11.85
N VAL A 161 0.72 -6.95 10.84
CA VAL A 161 -0.62 -7.56 10.85
C VAL A 161 -0.56 -9.06 10.57
N GLY A 162 0.04 -9.45 9.44
CA GLY A 162 0.03 -10.84 8.98
C GLY A 162 0.71 -11.81 9.94
N ARG A 163 1.74 -11.35 10.69
CA ARG A 163 2.52 -12.17 11.63
C ARG A 163 2.40 -11.75 13.08
N ASN A 164 1.49 -10.81 13.39
CA ASN A 164 1.32 -10.25 14.74
C ASN A 164 2.66 -9.75 15.34
N ASP A 165 3.47 -9.04 14.52
CA ASP A 165 4.82 -8.62 14.84
C ASP A 165 4.87 -7.15 15.31
N GLN A 166 4.87 -6.94 16.62
CA GLN A 166 4.95 -5.60 17.22
C GLN A 166 6.25 -4.84 16.87
N ARG A 167 7.36 -5.55 16.65
CA ARG A 167 8.63 -4.92 16.28
C ARG A 167 8.54 -4.34 14.88
N ALA A 168 7.94 -5.10 13.95
CA ALA A 168 7.66 -4.61 12.61
C ALA A 168 6.78 -3.35 12.65
N ALA A 169 5.76 -3.31 13.51
CA ALA A 169 4.94 -2.12 13.70
C ALA A 169 5.76 -0.90 14.20
N GLN A 170 6.67 -1.10 15.14
CA GLN A 170 7.56 -0.03 15.65
C GLN A 170 8.52 0.47 14.56
N GLU A 171 9.07 -0.41 13.71
CA GLU A 171 9.96 -0.03 12.62
C GLU A 171 9.28 0.93 11.63
N VAL A 172 7.98 0.78 11.39
CA VAL A 172 7.21 1.71 10.54
C VAL A 172 7.21 3.12 11.14
N MET A 173 7.16 3.25 12.45
CA MET A 173 7.14 4.56 13.11
C MET A 173 8.50 5.24 13.10
N LEU A 174 9.60 4.47 13.16
CA LEU A 174 10.96 5.01 13.23
C LEU A 174 11.40 5.75 11.95
N VAL A 175 10.88 5.35 10.77
CA VAL A 175 11.24 5.98 9.48
C VAL A 175 10.41 7.23 9.15
N LYS A 176 9.56 7.70 10.07
CA LYS A 176 8.65 8.83 9.85
C LYS A 176 9.38 10.12 9.48
N GLU A 177 10.37 10.47 10.28
CA GLU A 177 11.11 11.71 10.09
C GLU A 177 11.91 11.67 8.78
N GLU A 178 12.55 10.53 8.48
CA GLU A 178 13.31 10.34 7.24
C GLU A 178 12.43 10.49 6.00
N ILE A 179 11.25 9.85 5.97
CA ILE A 179 10.31 9.97 4.86
C ILE A 179 9.79 11.41 4.72
N ARG A 180 9.51 12.08 5.84
CA ARG A 180 9.08 13.47 5.83
C ARG A 180 10.16 14.37 5.24
N ASP A 181 11.38 14.27 5.75
CA ASP A 181 12.49 15.14 5.38
C ASP A 181 12.86 14.96 3.90
N LEU A 182 12.92 13.71 3.40
CA LEU A 182 13.12 13.42 1.97
C LEU A 182 12.02 14.04 1.09
N ALA A 183 10.76 13.91 1.51
CA ALA A 183 9.65 14.48 0.76
C ALA A 183 9.69 16.02 0.77
N ASP A 184 9.95 16.64 1.91
CA ASP A 184 10.00 18.10 2.06
C ASP A 184 11.20 18.68 1.29
N ASP A 185 12.37 18.05 1.32
CA ASP A 185 13.55 18.45 0.52
C ASP A 185 13.27 18.39 -0.98
N LEU A 186 12.58 17.35 -1.45
CA LEU A 186 12.15 17.24 -2.85
C LEU A 186 11.19 18.37 -3.23
N PHE A 187 10.21 18.69 -2.37
CA PHE A 187 9.28 19.81 -2.57
C PHE A 187 9.99 21.13 -2.66
N GLU A 188 10.86 21.46 -1.67
CA GLU A 188 11.60 22.72 -1.64
C GLU A 188 12.51 22.89 -2.84
N ARG A 189 13.24 21.83 -3.21
CA ARG A 189 14.16 21.83 -4.34
C ARG A 189 13.46 22.20 -5.65
N HIS A 190 12.29 21.64 -5.88
CA HIS A 190 11.53 21.91 -7.10
C HIS A 190 10.78 23.24 -7.05
N ALA A 191 10.28 23.66 -5.88
CA ALA A 191 9.66 24.95 -5.70
C ALA A 191 10.64 26.11 -6.00
N ARG A 192 11.90 26.00 -5.55
CA ARG A 192 12.95 27.01 -5.81
C ARG A 192 13.33 27.12 -7.29
N ARG A 193 13.12 26.07 -8.08
CA ARG A 193 13.42 26.02 -9.51
C ARG A 193 12.25 26.37 -10.42
N LEU A 194 11.07 26.66 -9.82
CA LEU A 194 9.88 27.07 -10.56
C LEU A 194 10.14 28.40 -11.25
N ARG A 195 10.40 28.35 -12.58
CA ARG A 195 10.41 29.52 -13.46
C ARG A 195 9.15 29.49 -14.30
N ALA A 196 8.38 30.58 -14.27
CA ALA A 196 7.10 30.68 -14.95
C ALA A 196 7.19 30.59 -16.50
N ASP A 197 8.41 30.60 -17.05
CA ASP A 197 8.65 30.76 -18.48
C ASP A 197 8.71 29.43 -19.27
N ASP A 198 8.69 28.25 -18.60
CA ASP A 198 8.67 26.95 -19.27
C ASP A 198 7.46 26.11 -18.84
N PRO A 199 6.37 26.08 -19.63
CA PRO A 199 5.19 25.28 -19.33
C PRO A 199 5.49 23.78 -19.15
N ARG A 200 6.42 23.20 -19.91
CA ARG A 200 6.79 21.79 -19.79
C ARG A 200 7.49 21.50 -18.47
N TYR A 201 8.24 22.47 -17.95
CA TYR A 201 8.86 22.34 -16.64
C TYR A 201 7.80 22.33 -15.53
N LEU A 202 6.78 23.18 -15.63
CA LEU A 202 5.67 23.22 -14.67
C LEU A 202 4.91 21.88 -14.63
N ASP A 203 4.63 21.28 -15.78
CA ASP A 203 3.93 19.99 -15.83
C ASP A 203 4.78 18.84 -15.24
N ARG A 204 6.08 18.83 -15.50
CA ARG A 204 7.01 17.88 -14.85
C ARG A 204 7.02 18.01 -13.33
N VAL A 205 7.14 19.24 -12.84
CA VAL A 205 7.12 19.51 -11.39
C VAL A 205 5.79 19.06 -10.79
N ARG A 206 4.67 19.32 -11.46
CA ARG A 206 3.35 18.87 -10.99
C ARG A 206 3.26 17.35 -10.88
N LEU A 207 3.73 16.61 -11.89
CA LEU A 207 3.74 15.14 -11.87
C LEU A 207 4.64 14.60 -10.76
N LEU A 208 5.83 15.17 -10.58
CA LEU A 208 6.72 14.79 -9.48
C LEU A 208 6.09 15.06 -8.12
N MET A 209 5.45 16.21 -7.94
CA MET A 209 4.75 16.56 -6.69
C MET A 209 3.58 15.60 -6.43
N SER A 210 2.83 15.21 -7.47
CA SER A 210 1.79 14.19 -7.35
C SER A 210 2.37 12.87 -6.87
N PHE A 211 3.47 12.42 -7.45
CA PHE A 211 4.13 11.19 -7.06
C PHE A 211 4.64 11.21 -5.61
N ILE A 212 5.30 12.28 -5.19
CA ILE A 212 5.75 12.45 -3.79
C ILE A 212 4.55 12.41 -2.84
N SER A 213 3.45 13.08 -3.21
CA SER A 213 2.20 13.07 -2.42
C SER A 213 1.62 11.66 -2.30
N GLN A 214 1.61 10.88 -3.37
CA GLN A 214 1.15 9.50 -3.39
C GLN A 214 2.02 8.60 -2.49
N LEU A 215 3.34 8.76 -2.51
CA LEU A 215 4.24 8.05 -1.59
C LEU A 215 3.99 8.40 -0.12
N ARG A 216 3.76 9.67 0.20
CA ARG A 216 3.36 10.12 1.54
C ARG A 216 2.02 9.52 1.97
N GLN A 217 1.07 9.40 1.05
CA GLN A 217 -0.22 8.76 1.29
C GLN A 217 -0.04 7.26 1.58
N MET A 218 0.75 6.54 0.79
CA MET A 218 1.08 5.14 1.03
C MET A 218 1.72 4.94 2.42
N TYR A 219 2.69 5.78 2.77
CA TYR A 219 3.28 5.74 4.12
C TYR A 219 2.25 6.01 5.22
N THR A 220 1.31 6.93 5.00
CA THR A 220 0.23 7.21 5.95
C THR A 220 -0.67 5.99 6.16
N LEU A 221 -0.98 5.26 5.08
CA LEU A 221 -1.73 4.01 5.15
C LEU A 221 -0.92 2.91 5.86
N ALA A 222 0.36 2.75 5.54
CA ALA A 222 1.25 1.83 6.25
C ALA A 222 1.31 2.11 7.75
N LYS A 223 1.40 3.39 8.16
CA LYS A 223 1.31 3.78 9.58
C LYS A 223 -0.02 3.38 10.22
N ARG A 224 -1.14 3.58 9.52
CA ARG A 224 -2.47 3.19 10.04
C ARG A 224 -2.56 1.68 10.25
N ILE A 225 -2.02 0.89 9.32
CA ILE A 225 -1.92 -0.57 9.46
C ILE A 225 -1.06 -0.92 10.68
N ALA A 226 0.14 -0.38 10.79
CA ALA A 226 1.08 -0.68 11.88
C ALA A 226 0.53 -0.29 13.25
N ARG A 227 -0.17 0.85 13.36
CA ARG A 227 -0.75 1.34 14.63
C ARG A 227 -1.74 0.37 15.25
N THR A 228 -2.40 -0.50 14.50
CA THR A 228 -3.29 -1.53 15.03
C THR A 228 -2.57 -2.54 15.93
N HIS A 229 -1.24 -2.65 15.79
CA HIS A 229 -0.38 -3.59 16.54
C HIS A 229 0.56 -2.90 17.54
N LEU A 230 0.46 -1.58 17.68
CA LEU A 230 1.22 -0.86 18.70
C LEU A 230 0.51 -0.87 20.05
N PRO A 231 1.28 -0.88 21.19
CA PRO A 231 0.70 -0.65 22.50
C PRO A 231 -0.07 0.68 22.54
N PRO A 232 -1.18 0.77 23.29
CA PRO A 232 -2.03 1.97 23.37
C PRO A 232 -1.28 3.25 23.78
N GLU A 233 -0.18 3.10 24.47
CA GLU A 233 0.67 4.21 24.95
C GLU A 233 1.44 4.86 23.78
N LEU A 234 1.88 4.08 22.80
CA LEU A 234 2.62 4.57 21.62
C LEU A 234 1.70 5.01 20.47
N GLY A 235 0.45 4.59 20.49
CA GLY A 235 -0.54 4.95 19.46
C GLY A 235 -1.16 6.34 19.62
N ARG A 236 -0.97 7.01 20.77
CA ARG A 236 -1.62 8.28 21.12
C ARG A 236 -0.79 9.54 20.94
N GLU A 237 0.51 9.43 20.71
CA GLU A 237 1.40 10.61 20.71
C GLU A 237 1.32 11.49 19.44
N GLU A 238 0.48 11.19 18.46
CA GLU A 238 0.40 11.97 17.21
C GLU A 238 -1.00 11.93 16.55
N ALA A 239 -2.00 12.42 17.27
CA ALA A 239 -3.30 12.74 16.65
C ALA A 239 -3.35 14.22 16.25
#